data_72d18e97b1e752729dcf3481fbfb8151
#
_entry.id   72d18e97b1e752729dcf3481fbfb8151
#
_cell.length_a   1.000
_cell.length_b   1.000
_cell.length_c   1.000
_cell.angle_alpha   90.00
_cell.angle_beta   90.00
_cell.angle_gamma   90.00
#
_symmetry.space_group_name_H-M   'P 1'
#
loop_
_entity.id
_entity.type
_entity.pdbx_description
1 polymer ?
#
loop_
_entity_poly.entity_id
_entity_poly.type
_entity_poly.pdbx_seq_one_letter_code
_entity_poly.pdbx_strand_id
1 'polypeptide(L)'
;THPEEFALPTLKVEATLRDYQETGVKWMSMLHRYGFGGILADDMGLGKTLQTIAFLSSQLKKETNVLILAPSSLIYNWLDEFAKFAPEMDVAVIYGLKPVRDNLIAEGHQVMITSYASFRQDVEEYSQLNFDYLFLDEAQVMKNAQTKIAHHLRNFEVKNTFALSGTPIENNLGELWSIFQIVLPGLLPSKKNFLKLPAETVARFIKPFVMRRKKEDVL
;
A
#
# COMPACT_ATOMS: atom_id res chain seq x y z
N THR A 1 10.23 -3.96 18.55
CA THR A 1 11.32 -3.79 17.57
C THR A 1 11.21 -2.41 16.94
N HIS A 2 12.29 -1.62 16.96
CA HIS A 2 12.30 -0.27 16.40
C HIS A 2 12.73 -0.31 14.94
N PRO A 3 11.96 0.30 14.02
CA PRO A 3 12.29 0.27 12.58
C PRO A 3 13.69 0.82 12.26
N GLU A 4 14.13 1.84 13.00
CA GLU A 4 15.45 2.45 12.78
C GLU A 4 16.61 1.50 13.07
N GLU A 5 16.39 0.45 13.85
CA GLU A 5 17.39 -0.58 14.15
C GLU A 5 17.43 -1.67 13.09
N PHE A 6 16.45 -1.70 12.20
CA PHE A 6 16.39 -2.66 11.10
C PHE A 6 17.34 -2.22 9.99
N ALA A 7 18.07 -3.16 9.40
CA ALA A 7 19.00 -2.83 8.33
C ALA A 7 18.26 -2.35 7.08
N LEU A 8 18.74 -1.26 6.47
CA LEU A 8 18.21 -0.81 5.18
C LEU A 8 18.58 -1.85 4.12
N PRO A 9 17.58 -2.40 3.39
CA PRO A 9 17.89 -3.33 2.30
C PRO A 9 18.61 -2.63 1.15
N THR A 10 19.26 -3.39 0.29
CA THR A 10 19.87 -2.85 -0.92
C THR A 10 18.81 -2.31 -1.85
N LEU A 11 18.88 -1.02 -2.15
CA LEU A 11 17.92 -0.33 -2.99
C LEU A 11 18.45 -0.18 -4.41
N LYS A 12 17.56 -0.30 -5.39
CA LYS A 12 17.87 -0.13 -6.81
C LYS A 12 17.03 1.00 -7.39
N VAL A 13 17.13 2.17 -6.76
CA VAL A 13 16.39 3.38 -7.19
C VAL A 13 17.35 4.49 -7.58
N GLU A 14 16.96 5.28 -8.57
CA GLU A 14 17.67 6.46 -9.03
C GLU A 14 17.22 7.69 -8.24
N ALA A 15 17.46 7.66 -6.93
CA ALA A 15 17.11 8.75 -6.03
C ALA A 15 17.93 8.65 -4.75
N THR A 16 18.18 9.80 -4.13
CA THR A 16 18.75 9.86 -2.79
C THR A 16 17.63 10.07 -1.79
N LEU A 17 17.46 9.11 -0.89
CA LEU A 17 16.42 9.17 0.12
C LEU A 17 16.84 10.07 1.28
N ARG A 18 15.89 10.82 1.83
CA ARG A 18 16.07 11.51 3.10
C ARG A 18 16.03 10.48 4.24
N ASP A 19 16.58 10.84 5.41
CA ASP A 19 16.67 9.94 6.56
C ASP A 19 15.30 9.36 6.96
N TYR A 20 14.26 10.20 7.00
CA TYR A 20 12.93 9.72 7.35
C TYR A 20 12.36 8.78 6.29
N GLN A 21 12.73 8.95 5.03
CA GLN A 21 12.31 8.06 3.94
C GLN A 21 13.00 6.69 4.06
N GLU A 22 14.27 6.68 4.39
CA GLU A 22 14.98 5.43 4.67
C GLU A 22 14.33 4.69 5.84
N THR A 23 13.95 5.40 6.89
CA THR A 23 13.24 4.82 8.04
C THR A 23 11.91 4.19 7.60
N GLY A 24 11.18 4.86 6.70
CA GLY A 24 9.95 4.30 6.14
C GLY A 24 10.18 3.01 5.35
N VAL A 25 11.24 2.97 4.55
CA VAL A 25 11.60 1.76 3.80
C VAL A 25 11.99 0.63 4.75
N LYS A 26 12.78 0.92 5.78
CA LYS A 26 13.15 -0.06 6.81
C LYS A 26 11.91 -0.62 7.51
N TRP A 27 10.96 0.23 7.82
CA TRP A 27 9.71 -0.16 8.47
C TRP A 27 8.89 -1.10 7.59
N MET A 28 8.72 -0.77 6.30
CA MET A 28 8.02 -1.66 5.37
C MET A 28 8.73 -3.01 5.24
N SER A 29 10.07 -2.98 5.15
CA SER A 29 10.89 -4.19 5.05
C SER A 29 10.76 -5.07 6.30
N MET A 30 10.73 -4.45 7.48
CA MET A 30 10.54 -5.15 8.73
C MET A 30 9.17 -5.84 8.78
N LEU A 31 8.10 -5.11 8.46
CA LEU A 31 6.76 -5.68 8.44
C LEU A 31 6.65 -6.83 7.44
N HIS A 32 7.18 -6.63 6.24
CA HIS A 32 7.20 -7.68 5.22
C HIS A 32 7.90 -8.93 5.73
N ARG A 33 9.06 -8.78 6.37
CA ARG A 33 9.83 -9.91 6.89
C ARG A 33 9.04 -10.74 7.90
N TYR A 34 8.18 -10.09 8.71
CA TYR A 34 7.34 -10.77 9.68
C TYR A 34 5.98 -11.18 9.12
N GLY A 35 5.74 -10.99 7.83
CA GLY A 35 4.48 -11.37 7.18
C GLY A 35 3.34 -10.40 7.44
N PHE A 36 3.63 -9.15 7.81
CA PHE A 36 2.63 -8.14 8.12
C PHE A 36 2.52 -7.08 7.04
N GLY A 37 1.34 -6.48 6.92
CA GLY A 37 1.14 -5.24 6.20
C GLY A 37 1.14 -4.05 7.16
N GLY A 38 0.86 -2.87 6.64
CA GLY A 38 0.82 -1.64 7.44
C GLY A 38 0.24 -0.46 6.69
N ILE A 39 0.17 0.66 7.38
CA ILE A 39 -0.36 1.92 6.83
C ILE A 39 0.73 2.98 6.90
N LEU A 40 1.16 3.47 5.74
CA LEU A 40 2.06 4.62 5.64
C LEU A 40 1.20 5.87 5.50
N ALA A 41 1.10 6.64 6.57
CA ALA A 41 0.18 7.76 6.70
C ALA A 41 0.90 9.12 6.83
N ASP A 42 2.06 9.24 6.24
CA ASP A 42 2.82 10.50 6.21
C ASP A 42 2.03 11.63 5.58
N ASP A 43 2.29 12.86 6.01
CA ASP A 43 1.73 14.06 5.37
C ASP A 43 2.00 14.07 3.87
N MET A 44 1.12 14.73 3.14
CA MET A 44 1.28 14.95 1.71
C MET A 44 2.63 15.63 1.41
N GLY A 45 3.32 15.15 0.38
CA GLY A 45 4.60 15.72 -0.03
C GLY A 45 5.82 15.12 0.64
N LEU A 46 5.67 14.14 1.52
CA LEU A 46 6.80 13.48 2.17
C LEU A 46 7.37 12.30 1.38
N GLY A 47 6.81 12.00 0.22
CA GLY A 47 7.36 10.99 -0.67
C GLY A 47 6.91 9.57 -0.36
N LYS A 48 5.63 9.34 -0.07
CA LYS A 48 5.08 8.00 0.12
C LYS A 48 5.28 7.13 -1.12
N THR A 49 5.10 7.69 -2.30
CA THR A 49 5.32 7.00 -3.58
C THR A 49 6.78 6.59 -3.72
N LEU A 50 7.71 7.51 -3.47
CA LEU A 50 9.14 7.21 -3.56
C LEU A 50 9.56 6.13 -2.55
N GLN A 51 9.08 6.20 -1.31
CA GLN A 51 9.36 5.20 -0.30
C GLN A 51 8.85 3.82 -0.72
N THR A 52 7.66 3.76 -1.32
CA THR A 52 7.07 2.53 -1.85
C THR A 52 7.92 1.95 -2.98
N ILE A 53 8.29 2.77 -3.95
CA ILE A 53 9.13 2.34 -5.07
C ILE A 53 10.50 1.86 -4.58
N ALA A 54 11.09 2.57 -3.63
CA ALA A 54 12.36 2.18 -3.04
C ALA A 54 12.26 0.82 -2.33
N PHE A 55 11.21 0.63 -1.55
CA PHE A 55 10.94 -0.66 -0.90
C PHE A 55 10.80 -1.78 -1.95
N LEU A 56 9.98 -1.55 -2.97
CA LEU A 56 9.77 -2.54 -4.03
C LEU A 56 11.06 -2.85 -4.77
N SER A 57 11.91 -1.85 -5.00
CA SER A 57 13.20 -2.07 -5.67
C SER A 57 14.08 -3.08 -4.93
N SER A 58 13.93 -3.17 -3.62
CA SER A 58 14.69 -4.11 -2.78
C SER A 58 14.08 -5.52 -2.77
N GLN A 59 12.81 -5.65 -3.13
CA GLN A 59 12.06 -6.90 -3.02
C GLN A 59 11.82 -7.59 -4.35
N LEU A 60 11.81 -6.85 -5.46
CA LEU A 60 11.43 -7.41 -6.75
C LEU A 60 12.46 -8.40 -7.27
N LYS A 61 12.00 -9.60 -7.54
CA LYS A 61 12.67 -10.63 -8.30
C LYS A 61 11.89 -10.81 -9.59
N LYS A 62 12.44 -11.57 -10.55
CA LYS A 62 11.81 -11.79 -11.85
C LYS A 62 10.34 -12.24 -11.76
N GLU A 63 10.01 -13.02 -10.74
CA GLU A 63 8.68 -13.61 -10.58
C GLU A 63 7.78 -12.86 -9.58
N THR A 64 8.23 -11.74 -9.03
CA THR A 64 7.46 -10.97 -8.07
C THR A 64 6.37 -10.18 -8.78
N ASN A 65 5.15 -10.22 -8.27
CA ASN A 65 4.00 -9.51 -8.80
C ASN A 65 3.46 -8.51 -7.79
N VAL A 66 3.25 -7.29 -8.26
CA VAL A 66 2.76 -6.16 -7.45
C VAL A 66 1.51 -5.58 -8.08
N LEU A 67 0.49 -5.34 -7.27
CA LEU A 67 -0.71 -4.62 -7.69
C LEU A 67 -0.82 -3.32 -6.91
N ILE A 68 -0.97 -2.21 -7.61
CA ILE A 68 -1.16 -0.89 -7.01
C ILE A 68 -2.53 -0.38 -7.43
N LEU A 69 -3.37 -0.07 -6.46
CA LEU A 69 -4.67 0.55 -6.67
C LEU A 69 -4.60 2.01 -6.25
N ALA A 70 -5.08 2.89 -7.10
CA ALA A 70 -5.06 4.33 -6.87
C ALA A 70 -6.33 4.97 -7.44
N PRO A 71 -6.66 6.21 -7.02
CA PRO A 71 -7.67 6.97 -7.74
C PRO A 71 -7.26 7.13 -9.21
N SER A 72 -8.24 7.14 -10.11
CA SER A 72 -7.97 7.20 -11.56
C SER A 72 -7.12 8.39 -11.97
N SER A 73 -7.20 9.50 -11.24
CA SER A 73 -6.38 10.70 -11.48
C SER A 73 -4.89 10.51 -11.17
N LEU A 74 -4.52 9.45 -10.44
CA LEU A 74 -3.15 9.23 -9.96
C LEU A 74 -2.45 8.03 -10.61
N ILE A 75 -3.15 7.22 -11.39
CA ILE A 75 -2.55 5.99 -11.94
C ILE A 75 -1.35 6.28 -12.87
N TYR A 76 -1.44 7.29 -13.69
CA TYR A 76 -0.34 7.67 -14.57
C TYR A 76 0.79 8.40 -13.83
N ASN A 77 0.46 9.06 -12.71
CA ASN A 77 1.48 9.62 -11.83
C ASN A 77 2.38 8.52 -11.26
N TRP A 78 1.79 7.39 -10.87
CA TRP A 78 2.55 6.23 -10.44
C TRP A 78 3.47 5.71 -11.54
N LEU A 79 2.97 5.61 -12.78
CA LEU A 79 3.79 5.17 -13.91
C LEU A 79 4.98 6.10 -14.12
N ASP A 80 4.74 7.42 -14.08
CA ASP A 80 5.80 8.42 -14.26
C ASP A 80 6.86 8.33 -13.17
N GLU A 81 6.43 8.12 -11.92
CA GLU A 81 7.34 7.98 -10.79
C GLU A 81 8.20 6.71 -10.91
N PHE A 82 7.63 5.59 -11.33
CA PHE A 82 8.40 4.39 -11.62
C PHE A 82 9.40 4.61 -12.74
N ALA A 83 9.00 5.28 -13.82
CA ALA A 83 9.90 5.59 -14.93
C ALA A 83 11.08 6.46 -14.49
N LYS A 84 10.82 7.37 -13.56
CA LYS A 84 11.84 8.29 -13.03
C LYS A 84 12.79 7.60 -12.05
N PHE A 85 12.27 6.81 -11.13
CA PHE A 85 13.06 6.28 -10.00
C PHE A 85 13.49 4.83 -10.18
N ALA A 86 12.77 4.04 -10.96
CA ALA A 86 13.06 2.63 -11.16
C ALA A 86 12.76 2.20 -12.61
N PRO A 87 13.48 2.79 -13.59
CA PRO A 87 13.16 2.58 -15.01
C PRO A 87 13.33 1.14 -15.49
N GLU A 88 14.02 0.30 -14.73
CA GLU A 88 14.25 -1.11 -15.10
C GLU A 88 13.08 -2.02 -14.72
N MET A 89 12.14 -1.55 -13.91
CA MET A 89 10.97 -2.35 -13.54
C MET A 89 9.97 -2.43 -14.68
N ASP A 90 9.36 -3.60 -14.85
CA ASP A 90 8.29 -3.83 -15.81
C ASP A 90 6.97 -3.37 -15.20
N VAL A 91 6.51 -2.19 -15.59
CA VAL A 91 5.33 -1.53 -15.01
C VAL A 91 4.30 -1.27 -16.12
N ALA A 92 3.05 -1.63 -15.86
CA ALA A 92 1.96 -1.37 -16.78
C ALA A 92 0.78 -0.71 -16.06
N VAL A 93 0.18 0.29 -16.68
CA VAL A 93 -1.10 0.85 -16.25
C VAL A 93 -2.21 0.07 -16.93
N ILE A 94 -3.08 -0.53 -16.12
CA ILE A 94 -4.21 -1.33 -16.60
C ILE A 94 -5.45 -0.44 -16.58
N TYR A 95 -5.74 0.21 -17.70
CA TYR A 95 -6.82 1.16 -17.79
C TYR A 95 -7.38 1.20 -19.22
N GLY A 96 -8.61 1.72 -19.37
CA GLY A 96 -9.26 1.84 -20.67
C GLY A 96 -10.36 0.81 -20.87
N LEU A 97 -10.61 0.44 -22.12
CA LEU A 97 -11.65 -0.53 -22.49
C LEU A 97 -11.32 -1.92 -21.95
N LYS A 98 -12.35 -2.67 -21.59
CA LYS A 98 -12.16 -4.00 -21.00
C LYS A 98 -11.28 -4.94 -21.83
N PRO A 99 -11.42 -5.05 -23.16
CA PRO A 99 -10.51 -5.91 -23.93
C PRO A 99 -9.05 -5.49 -23.81
N VAL A 100 -8.77 -4.20 -23.74
CA VAL A 100 -7.42 -3.68 -23.55
C VAL A 100 -6.90 -4.06 -22.18
N ARG A 101 -7.72 -3.87 -21.13
CA ARG A 101 -7.32 -4.25 -19.77
C ARG A 101 -7.06 -5.74 -19.65
N ASP A 102 -7.94 -6.58 -20.20
CA ASP A 102 -7.80 -8.03 -20.14
C ASP A 102 -6.51 -8.50 -20.82
N ASN A 103 -6.15 -7.89 -21.96
CA ASN A 103 -4.90 -8.21 -22.64
C ASN A 103 -3.68 -7.85 -21.82
N LEU A 104 -3.68 -6.66 -21.21
CA LEU A 104 -2.57 -6.21 -20.36
C LEU A 104 -2.38 -7.12 -19.14
N ILE A 105 -3.48 -7.54 -18.52
CA ILE A 105 -3.42 -8.48 -17.38
C ILE A 105 -2.88 -9.83 -17.84
N ALA A 106 -3.33 -10.32 -18.98
CA ALA A 106 -2.91 -11.61 -19.53
C ALA A 106 -1.43 -11.63 -19.96
N GLU A 107 -0.90 -10.49 -20.44
CA GLU A 107 0.52 -10.38 -20.77
C GLU A 107 1.44 -10.65 -19.59
N GLY A 108 1.03 -10.22 -18.39
CA GLY A 108 1.83 -10.33 -17.19
C GLY A 108 2.90 -9.24 -17.10
N HIS A 109 2.85 -8.45 -16.05
CA HIS A 109 3.82 -7.39 -15.75
C HIS A 109 4.17 -7.47 -14.27
N GLN A 110 5.41 -7.12 -13.91
CA GLN A 110 5.83 -7.16 -12.50
C GLN A 110 4.99 -6.24 -11.64
N VAL A 111 4.71 -5.04 -12.13
CA VAL A 111 3.89 -4.05 -11.42
C VAL A 111 2.71 -3.69 -12.30
N MET A 112 1.52 -3.89 -11.79
CA MET A 112 0.28 -3.47 -12.43
C MET A 112 -0.35 -2.37 -11.62
N ILE A 113 -0.71 -1.27 -12.29
CA ILE A 113 -1.33 -0.09 -11.66
C ILE A 113 -2.71 0.06 -12.26
N THR A 114 -3.75 0.14 -11.43
CA THR A 114 -5.11 0.37 -11.90
C THR A 114 -5.90 1.21 -10.91
N SER A 115 -7.04 1.70 -11.34
CA SER A 115 -7.95 2.42 -10.46
C SER A 115 -8.80 1.44 -9.62
N TYR A 116 -9.33 1.93 -8.52
CA TYR A 116 -10.24 1.15 -7.69
C TYR A 116 -11.46 0.68 -8.48
N ALA A 117 -12.01 1.56 -9.32
CA ALA A 117 -13.19 1.23 -10.12
C ALA A 117 -12.89 0.13 -11.16
N SER A 118 -11.76 0.22 -11.85
CA SER A 118 -11.36 -0.79 -12.82
C SER A 118 -11.05 -2.13 -12.15
N PHE A 119 -10.38 -2.11 -10.99
CA PHE A 119 -10.12 -3.32 -10.23
C PHE A 119 -11.42 -4.04 -9.87
N ARG A 120 -12.41 -3.29 -9.41
CA ARG A 120 -13.71 -3.86 -9.05
C ARG A 120 -14.36 -4.60 -10.21
N GLN A 121 -14.20 -4.08 -11.43
CA GLN A 121 -14.73 -4.72 -12.64
C GLN A 121 -13.95 -5.97 -13.03
N ASP A 122 -12.66 -6.01 -12.73
CA ASP A 122 -11.72 -7.03 -13.22
C ASP A 122 -11.21 -7.96 -12.10
N VAL A 123 -11.91 -8.04 -10.97
CA VAL A 123 -11.48 -8.84 -9.81
C VAL A 123 -11.19 -10.29 -10.20
N GLU A 124 -12.02 -10.89 -11.04
CA GLU A 124 -11.85 -12.29 -11.43
C GLU A 124 -10.55 -12.50 -12.18
N GLU A 125 -10.21 -11.59 -13.10
CA GLU A 125 -8.98 -11.66 -13.87
C GLU A 125 -7.75 -11.52 -12.96
N TYR A 126 -7.77 -10.56 -12.04
CA TYR A 126 -6.67 -10.39 -11.07
C TYR A 126 -6.57 -11.58 -10.10
N SER A 127 -7.69 -12.17 -9.73
CA SER A 127 -7.71 -13.31 -8.79
C SER A 127 -7.07 -14.57 -9.35
N GLN A 128 -6.88 -14.66 -10.66
CA GLN A 128 -6.18 -15.78 -11.29
C GLN A 128 -4.66 -15.63 -11.22
N LEU A 129 -4.17 -14.45 -10.81
CA LEU A 129 -2.75 -14.18 -10.64
C LEU A 129 -2.38 -14.27 -9.16
N ASN A 130 -1.11 -14.55 -8.89
CA ASN A 130 -0.58 -14.59 -7.53
C ASN A 130 0.21 -13.32 -7.27
N PHE A 131 -0.35 -12.41 -6.46
CA PHE A 131 0.32 -11.17 -6.10
C PHE A 131 1.08 -11.31 -4.77
N ASP A 132 2.30 -10.80 -4.76
CA ASP A 132 3.12 -10.74 -3.55
C ASP A 132 2.81 -9.49 -2.74
N TYR A 133 2.49 -8.40 -3.42
CA TYR A 133 2.21 -7.11 -2.78
C TYR A 133 0.97 -6.46 -3.37
N LEU A 134 0.19 -5.86 -2.49
CA LEU A 134 -0.91 -4.96 -2.84
C LEU A 134 -0.67 -3.63 -2.14
N PHE A 135 -0.64 -2.54 -2.89
CA PHE A 135 -0.56 -1.18 -2.35
C PHE A 135 -1.86 -0.45 -2.66
N LEU A 136 -2.44 0.13 -1.63
CA LEU A 136 -3.70 0.89 -1.72
C LEU A 136 -3.38 2.36 -1.55
N ASP A 137 -3.26 3.11 -2.66
CA ASP A 137 -2.99 4.54 -2.60
C ASP A 137 -4.27 5.32 -2.27
N GLU A 138 -4.12 6.40 -1.52
CA GLU A 138 -5.26 7.18 -1.02
C GLU A 138 -6.29 6.27 -0.35
N ALA A 139 -5.82 5.44 0.59
CA ALA A 139 -6.60 4.36 1.17
C ALA A 139 -7.82 4.82 1.98
N GLN A 140 -7.94 6.12 2.26
CA GLN A 140 -9.15 6.67 2.89
C GLN A 140 -10.42 6.44 2.05
N VAL A 141 -10.30 6.08 0.76
CA VAL A 141 -11.46 5.67 -0.04
C VAL A 141 -12.11 4.39 0.53
N MET A 142 -11.38 3.63 1.36
CA MET A 142 -11.87 2.44 2.06
C MET A 142 -12.53 2.76 3.41
N LYS A 143 -12.92 4.00 3.63
CA LYS A 143 -13.48 4.47 4.90
C LYS A 143 -14.73 3.73 5.36
N ASN A 144 -15.47 3.14 4.42
CA ASN A 144 -16.65 2.35 4.72
C ASN A 144 -16.40 0.87 4.39
N ALA A 145 -16.33 0.03 5.43
CA ALA A 145 -16.08 -1.40 5.29
C ALA A 145 -17.18 -2.15 4.53
N GLN A 146 -18.35 -1.54 4.35
CA GLN A 146 -19.48 -2.19 3.69
C GLN A 146 -19.53 -1.92 2.18
N THR A 147 -18.61 -1.11 1.63
CA THR A 147 -18.57 -0.88 0.19
C THR A 147 -18.19 -2.15 -0.56
N LYS A 148 -18.60 -2.22 -1.82
CA LYS A 148 -18.29 -3.38 -2.68
C LYS A 148 -16.78 -3.52 -2.88
N ILE A 149 -16.07 -2.40 -3.05
CA ILE A 149 -14.60 -2.44 -3.23
C ILE A 149 -13.91 -2.97 -1.97
N ALA A 150 -14.33 -2.54 -0.79
CA ALA A 150 -13.78 -3.03 0.46
C ALA A 150 -14.03 -4.54 0.63
N HIS A 151 -15.22 -5.01 0.25
CA HIS A 151 -15.53 -6.43 0.28
C HIS A 151 -14.61 -7.23 -0.65
N HIS A 152 -14.42 -6.79 -1.88
CA HIS A 152 -13.53 -7.47 -2.82
C HIS A 152 -12.09 -7.50 -2.32
N LEU A 153 -11.61 -6.42 -1.71
CA LEU A 153 -10.24 -6.34 -1.20
C LEU A 153 -10.03 -7.23 0.02
N ARG A 154 -11.02 -7.36 0.90
CA ARG A 154 -10.92 -8.28 2.05
C ARG A 154 -10.80 -9.74 1.63
N ASN A 155 -11.36 -10.08 0.48
CA ASN A 155 -11.37 -11.46 -0.04
C ASN A 155 -10.29 -11.71 -1.10
N PHE A 156 -9.51 -10.68 -1.43
CA PHE A 156 -8.45 -10.80 -2.43
C PHE A 156 -7.19 -11.39 -1.81
N GLU A 157 -6.72 -12.50 -2.37
CA GLU A 157 -5.53 -13.18 -1.86
C GLU A 157 -4.26 -12.46 -2.29
N VAL A 158 -3.46 -12.04 -1.34
CA VAL A 158 -2.16 -11.41 -1.54
C VAL A 158 -1.31 -11.62 -0.29
N LYS A 159 0.00 -11.74 -0.44
CA LYS A 159 0.89 -12.01 0.69
C LYS A 159 1.02 -10.83 1.65
N ASN A 160 1.21 -9.63 1.13
CA ASN A 160 1.37 -8.42 1.95
C ASN A 160 0.57 -7.28 1.35
N THR A 161 -0.16 -6.56 2.20
CA THR A 161 -0.93 -5.38 1.79
C THR A 161 -0.47 -4.17 2.58
N PHE A 162 -0.15 -3.08 1.88
CA PHE A 162 0.16 -1.80 2.48
C PHE A 162 -0.84 -0.76 2.00
N ALA A 163 -1.24 0.12 2.91
CA ALA A 163 -2.10 1.27 2.58
C ALA A 163 -1.29 2.55 2.71
N LEU A 164 -1.53 3.49 1.80
CA LEU A 164 -0.95 4.82 1.82
C LEU A 164 -2.07 5.82 1.99
N SER A 165 -1.90 6.80 2.89
CA SER A 165 -2.90 7.83 3.12
C SER A 165 -2.24 9.14 3.49
N GLY A 166 -2.67 10.23 2.85
CA GLY A 166 -2.22 11.58 3.18
C GLY A 166 -3.10 12.28 4.21
N THR A 167 -4.20 11.65 4.63
CA THR A 167 -5.11 12.23 5.62
C THR A 167 -4.85 11.66 7.01
N PRO A 168 -5.05 12.49 8.07
CA PRO A 168 -4.93 11.99 9.44
C PRO A 168 -5.99 10.91 9.71
N ILE A 169 -5.55 9.70 9.99
CA ILE A 169 -6.44 8.58 10.30
C ILE A 169 -6.77 8.46 11.78
N GLU A 170 -5.98 9.09 12.64
CA GLU A 170 -6.17 9.07 14.09
C GLU A 170 -7.45 9.76 14.56
N ASN A 171 -8.05 10.60 13.71
CA ASN A 171 -9.30 11.31 14.03
C ASN A 171 -10.55 10.54 13.60
N ASN A 172 -10.39 9.40 12.94
CA ASN A 172 -11.52 8.58 12.52
C ASN A 172 -11.21 7.10 12.72
N LEU A 173 -11.57 6.59 13.88
CA LEU A 173 -11.31 5.19 14.25
C LEU A 173 -12.08 4.20 13.40
N GLY A 174 -13.26 4.59 12.90
CA GLY A 174 -14.04 3.74 12.00
C GLY A 174 -13.36 3.53 10.66
N GLU A 175 -12.79 4.59 10.09
CA GLU A 175 -12.01 4.49 8.86
C GLU A 175 -10.76 3.64 9.09
N LEU A 176 -10.07 3.87 10.18
CA LEU A 176 -8.89 3.10 10.55
C LEU A 176 -9.21 1.61 10.66
N TRP A 177 -10.29 1.27 11.35
CA TRP A 177 -10.74 -0.11 11.47
C TRP A 177 -10.98 -0.73 10.08
N SER A 178 -11.67 0.00 9.20
CA SER A 178 -11.98 -0.48 7.86
C SER A 178 -10.72 -0.78 7.03
N ILE A 179 -9.72 0.09 7.11
CA ILE A 179 -8.46 -0.11 6.41
C ILE A 179 -7.73 -1.34 6.97
N PHE A 180 -7.70 -1.51 8.30
CA PHE A 180 -7.04 -2.65 8.92
C PHE A 180 -7.71 -3.99 8.56
N GLN A 181 -9.01 -4.02 8.26
CA GLN A 181 -9.66 -5.25 7.81
C GLN A 181 -9.07 -5.76 6.49
N ILE A 182 -8.49 -4.87 5.69
CA ILE A 182 -7.87 -5.22 4.42
C ILE A 182 -6.37 -5.45 4.58
N VAL A 183 -5.71 -4.57 5.31
CA VAL A 183 -4.23 -4.55 5.46
C VAL A 183 -3.74 -5.66 6.38
N LEU A 184 -4.43 -5.89 7.49
CA LEU A 184 -4.10 -6.92 8.49
C LEU A 184 -5.38 -7.55 9.04
N PRO A 185 -6.05 -8.38 8.23
CA PRO A 185 -7.27 -9.03 8.70
C PRO A 185 -6.98 -9.88 9.93
N GLY A 186 -7.87 -9.77 10.92
CA GLY A 186 -7.73 -10.51 12.18
C GLY A 186 -6.91 -9.83 13.26
N LEU A 187 -6.24 -8.72 12.98
CA LEU A 187 -5.47 -7.98 14.00
C LEU A 187 -6.38 -7.32 15.03
N LEU A 188 -7.43 -6.63 14.57
CA LEU A 188 -8.32 -5.86 15.44
C LEU A 188 -9.56 -6.66 15.80
N PRO A 189 -10.16 -6.38 16.98
CA PRO A 189 -11.44 -6.98 17.35
C PRO A 189 -12.56 -6.51 16.43
N SER A 190 -13.81 -6.95 16.68
CA SER A 190 -14.94 -6.46 15.93
C SER A 190 -15.04 -4.93 16.00
N LYS A 191 -15.65 -4.32 15.00
CA LYS A 191 -15.79 -2.86 14.97
C LYS A 191 -16.45 -2.33 16.24
N LYS A 192 -17.51 -2.99 16.71
CA LYS A 192 -18.23 -2.62 17.92
C LYS A 192 -17.29 -2.59 19.14
N ASN A 193 -16.48 -3.62 19.31
CA ASN A 193 -15.56 -3.72 20.44
C ASN A 193 -14.39 -2.74 20.28
N PHE A 194 -13.87 -2.62 19.08
CA PHE A 194 -12.77 -1.69 18.77
C PHE A 194 -13.11 -0.25 19.12
N LEU A 195 -14.31 0.21 18.74
CA LEU A 195 -14.75 1.59 19.00
C LEU A 195 -15.00 1.87 20.47
N LYS A 196 -15.09 0.85 21.32
CA LYS A 196 -15.20 0.99 22.80
C LYS A 196 -13.86 1.04 23.50
N LEU A 197 -12.75 0.75 22.82
CA LEU A 197 -11.45 0.73 23.43
C LEU A 197 -10.98 2.17 23.77
N PRO A 198 -10.25 2.33 24.90
CA PRO A 198 -9.61 3.63 25.19
C PRO A 198 -8.62 4.00 24.10
N ALA A 199 -8.48 5.30 23.83
CA ALA A 199 -7.57 5.79 22.79
C ALA A 199 -6.13 5.31 22.98
N GLU A 200 -5.66 5.24 24.23
CA GLU A 200 -4.32 4.76 24.55
C GLU A 200 -4.12 3.28 24.17
N THR A 201 -5.14 2.48 24.39
CA THR A 201 -5.12 1.05 24.03
C THR A 201 -5.05 0.89 22.52
N VAL A 202 -5.87 1.65 21.78
CA VAL A 202 -5.86 1.65 20.31
C VAL A 202 -4.48 2.05 19.80
N ALA A 203 -3.92 3.15 20.30
CA ALA A 203 -2.62 3.65 19.88
C ALA A 203 -1.51 2.59 20.07
N ARG A 204 -1.49 1.90 21.19
CA ARG A 204 -0.52 0.83 21.45
C ARG A 204 -0.69 -0.35 20.51
N PHE A 205 -1.93 -0.71 20.20
CA PHE A 205 -2.25 -1.85 19.36
C PHE A 205 -1.77 -1.64 17.92
N ILE A 206 -1.97 -0.44 17.39
CA ILE A 206 -1.68 -0.14 15.98
C ILE A 206 -0.29 0.42 15.75
N LYS A 207 0.41 0.87 16.80
CA LYS A 207 1.71 1.56 16.68
C LYS A 207 2.73 0.86 15.76
N PRO A 208 2.94 -0.45 15.84
CA PRO A 208 3.90 -1.11 14.93
C PRO A 208 3.49 -1.05 13.47
N PHE A 209 2.20 -0.87 13.18
CA PHE A 209 1.61 -1.04 11.87
C PHE A 209 1.22 0.27 11.20
N VAL A 210 1.47 1.41 11.84
CA VAL A 210 1.17 2.73 11.28
C VAL A 210 2.41 3.60 11.38
N MET A 211 2.89 4.08 10.23
CA MET A 211 3.97 5.06 10.16
C MET A 211 3.35 6.41 9.80
N ARG A 212 3.44 7.37 10.72
CA ARG A 212 2.88 8.70 10.53
C ARG A 212 3.93 9.76 10.88
N ARG A 213 4.33 10.56 9.90
CA ARG A 213 5.23 11.70 10.11
C ARG A 213 4.56 12.96 9.58
N LYS A 214 4.74 14.04 10.32
CA LYS A 214 4.24 15.35 9.93
C LYS A 214 5.34 16.11 9.19
N LYS A 215 4.95 16.87 8.19
CA LYS A 215 5.87 17.67 7.40
C LYS A 215 6.72 18.61 8.26
N GLU A 216 6.12 19.23 9.27
CA GLU A 216 6.80 20.14 10.20
C GLU A 216 7.88 19.46 11.05
N ASP A 217 7.81 18.14 11.24
CA ASP A 217 8.74 17.41 12.09
C ASP A 217 9.97 16.87 11.33
N VAL A 218 9.92 16.81 10.00
CA VAL A 218 10.97 16.15 9.20
C VAL A 218 11.58 17.04 8.11
N LEU A 219 10.99 18.18 7.83
CA LEU A 219 11.52 19.15 6.84
C LEU A 219 12.05 20.43 7.48
#